data_553f8851accc47b0a3603548359010f2
#
_entry.id   553f8851accc47b0a3603548359010f2
#
_cell.length_a   1.000
_cell.length_b   1.000
_cell.length_c   1.000
_cell.angle_alpha   90.00
_cell.angle_beta   90.00
_cell.angle_gamma   90.00
#
_symmetry.space_group_name_H-M   'P 1'
#
loop_
_entity.id
_entity.type
_entity.pdbx_description
1 polymer ?
#
loop_
_entity_poly.entity_id
_entity_poly.type
_entity_poly.pdbx_seq_one_letter_code
_entity_poly.pdbx_strand_id
1 'polypeptide(L)'
;MTRKVNFGFVRITLILFNYSKNVMSFDKVSPGKNVPDAFNVVIEIPMNADPIKYEVDKESGAIFVDRFMTTAMYYPANYGYVPQTLSGDGDPVDVLVIAPYPLLPGVVVPCRPLGILMMEDEAGVDGKVLAVPTDKVLPIYSHWK
;
A
#
# COMPACT_ATOMS: atom_id res chain seq x y z
N MET A 1 -7.93 -21.22 24.94
CA MET A 1 -6.95 -20.83 26.01
C MET A 1 -7.24 -19.38 26.38
N THR A 2 -7.42 -19.09 27.66
CA THR A 2 -7.78 -17.74 28.10
C THR A 2 -6.58 -17.14 28.84
N ARG A 3 -6.03 -16.01 28.37
CA ARG A 3 -5.02 -15.24 29.08
C ARG A 3 -5.62 -13.99 29.70
N LYS A 4 -5.36 -13.74 30.98
CA LYS A 4 -5.76 -12.53 31.67
C LYS A 4 -4.55 -11.60 31.76
N VAL A 5 -4.72 -10.37 31.26
CA VAL A 5 -3.70 -9.31 31.33
C VAL A 5 -4.30 -8.16 32.12
N ASN A 6 -3.60 -7.68 33.15
CA ASN A 6 -4.03 -6.54 33.97
C ASN A 6 -3.19 -5.31 33.60
N PHE A 7 -3.86 -4.24 33.17
CA PHE A 7 -3.28 -2.90 33.00
C PHE A 7 -3.94 -1.95 34.02
N GLY A 8 -3.35 -1.85 35.21
CA GLY A 8 -3.90 -1.00 36.26
C GLY A 8 -5.37 -1.31 36.59
N PHE A 9 -6.27 -0.34 36.34
CA PHE A 9 -7.72 -0.50 36.59
C PHE A 9 -8.50 -1.18 35.46
N VAL A 10 -7.85 -1.49 34.31
CA VAL A 10 -8.51 -2.12 33.16
C VAL A 10 -8.20 -3.61 33.14
N ARG A 11 -9.25 -4.42 33.27
CA ARG A 11 -9.16 -5.88 33.15
C ARG A 11 -9.57 -6.32 31.76
N ILE A 12 -8.60 -6.76 30.94
CA ILE A 12 -8.85 -7.30 29.61
C ILE A 12 -8.82 -8.82 29.68
N THR A 13 -9.92 -9.46 29.26
CA THR A 13 -9.98 -10.91 29.08
C THR A 13 -9.77 -11.23 27.63
N LEU A 14 -8.61 -11.78 27.29
CA LEU A 14 -8.31 -12.28 25.95
C LEU A 14 -8.95 -13.65 25.75
N ILE A 15 -9.90 -13.72 24.83
CA ILE A 15 -10.50 -14.98 24.39
C ILE A 15 -9.80 -15.37 23.08
N LEU A 16 -8.99 -16.42 23.15
CA LEU A 16 -8.31 -16.95 21.98
C LEU A 16 -9.23 -17.96 21.29
N PHE A 17 -9.79 -17.58 20.14
CA PHE A 17 -10.47 -18.50 19.26
C PHE A 17 -9.48 -19.19 18.32
N ASN A 18 -9.66 -20.48 18.08
CA ASN A 18 -9.01 -21.13 16.94
C ASN A 18 -9.70 -20.62 15.66
N TYR A 19 -9.12 -19.59 15.07
CA TYR A 19 -9.61 -19.04 13.81
C TYR A 19 -9.09 -19.89 12.64
N SER A 20 -10.01 -20.40 11.84
CA SER A 20 -9.67 -21.08 10.59
C SER A 20 -9.00 -20.07 9.64
N LYS A 21 -7.88 -20.46 9.04
CA LYS A 21 -7.00 -19.64 8.18
C LYS A 21 -7.65 -19.21 6.84
N ASN A 22 -8.78 -18.56 6.85
CA ASN A 22 -9.27 -17.80 5.71
C ASN A 22 -9.01 -16.32 5.93
N VAL A 23 -7.75 -15.95 6.09
CA VAL A 23 -7.34 -14.55 6.13
C VAL A 23 -7.49 -13.98 4.72
N MET A 24 -8.17 -12.85 4.59
CA MET A 24 -8.15 -12.06 3.37
C MET A 24 -6.74 -11.47 3.26
N SER A 25 -5.88 -12.11 2.47
CA SER A 25 -4.55 -11.63 2.18
C SER A 25 -4.55 -10.90 0.84
N PHE A 26 -3.86 -9.76 0.75
CA PHE A 26 -3.59 -9.06 -0.51
C PHE A 26 -2.78 -9.90 -1.50
N ASP A 27 -2.12 -10.96 -1.04
CA ASP A 27 -1.44 -11.95 -1.90
C ASP A 27 -2.36 -12.62 -2.93
N LYS A 28 -3.68 -12.60 -2.69
CA LYS A 28 -4.69 -13.08 -3.64
C LYS A 28 -5.10 -12.03 -4.67
N VAL A 29 -4.68 -10.79 -4.50
CA VAL A 29 -4.95 -9.73 -5.47
C VAL A 29 -4.00 -9.90 -6.64
N SER A 30 -4.57 -10.09 -7.84
CA SER A 30 -3.78 -10.18 -9.07
C SER A 30 -3.05 -8.87 -9.35
N PRO A 31 -1.83 -8.91 -9.92
CA PRO A 31 -1.14 -7.70 -10.36
C PRO A 31 -1.86 -6.96 -11.51
N GLY A 32 -2.83 -7.60 -12.14
CA GLY A 32 -3.57 -7.08 -13.28
C GLY A 32 -3.55 -8.06 -14.45
N LYS A 33 -4.45 -7.87 -15.42
CA LYS A 33 -4.57 -8.75 -16.59
C LYS A 33 -3.68 -8.30 -17.75
N ASN A 34 -3.20 -7.06 -17.75
CA ASN A 34 -2.48 -6.45 -18.88
C ASN A 34 -1.21 -5.75 -18.42
N VAL A 35 -0.45 -6.37 -17.51
CA VAL A 35 0.86 -5.86 -17.05
C VAL A 35 1.85 -5.91 -18.23
N PRO A 36 2.65 -4.86 -18.46
CA PRO A 36 2.81 -3.64 -17.67
C PRO A 36 1.88 -2.48 -18.03
N ASP A 37 1.07 -2.58 -19.06
CA ASP A 37 0.26 -1.45 -19.60
C ASP A 37 -0.89 -1.07 -18.65
N ALA A 38 -1.41 -2.03 -17.89
CA ALA A 38 -2.39 -1.81 -16.84
C ALA A 38 -2.21 -2.83 -15.70
N PHE A 39 -2.20 -2.34 -14.49
CA PHE A 39 -1.95 -3.14 -13.29
C PHE A 39 -2.79 -2.66 -12.10
N ASN A 40 -2.90 -3.49 -11.09
CA ASN A 40 -3.57 -3.17 -9.83
C ASN A 40 -2.56 -2.63 -8.82
N VAL A 41 -2.94 -1.60 -8.08
CA VAL A 41 -2.15 -1.03 -6.99
C VAL A 41 -2.92 -1.18 -5.69
N VAL A 42 -2.30 -1.76 -4.69
CA VAL A 42 -2.79 -1.73 -3.30
C VAL A 42 -2.27 -0.46 -2.66
N ILE A 43 -3.16 0.41 -2.19
CA ILE A 43 -2.78 1.66 -1.53
C ILE A 43 -2.42 1.40 -0.08
N GLU A 44 -1.30 1.95 0.37
CA GLU A 44 -0.84 1.90 1.76
C GLU A 44 -0.93 3.26 2.43
N ILE A 45 -0.51 4.33 1.75
CA ILE A 45 -0.43 5.67 2.30
C ILE A 45 -1.22 6.65 1.42
N PRO A 46 -2.24 7.31 1.96
CA PRO A 46 -2.98 8.35 1.24
C PRO A 46 -2.10 9.55 0.91
N MET A 47 -2.38 10.21 -0.21
CA MET A 47 -1.75 11.50 -0.50
C MET A 47 -2.07 12.51 0.62
N ASN A 48 -1.09 13.36 0.96
CA ASN A 48 -1.19 14.38 2.01
C ASN A 48 -1.56 13.84 3.40
N ALA A 49 -1.40 12.53 3.65
CA ALA A 49 -1.58 11.96 4.98
C ALA A 49 -0.50 12.48 5.94
N ASP A 50 -0.80 12.41 7.24
CA ASP A 50 0.17 12.68 8.29
C ASP A 50 1.45 11.84 8.09
N PRO A 51 2.61 12.27 8.64
CA PRO A 51 3.89 11.62 8.43
C PRO A 51 3.98 10.27 9.18
N ILE A 52 3.14 9.35 8.78
CA ILE A 52 3.06 7.98 9.29
C ILE A 52 3.28 7.04 8.12
N LYS A 53 4.29 6.17 8.22
CA LYS A 53 4.47 5.10 7.25
C LYS A 53 3.59 3.93 7.62
N TYR A 54 2.71 3.55 6.71
CA TYR A 54 1.91 2.33 6.78
C TYR A 54 2.47 1.29 5.83
N GLU A 55 2.35 0.03 6.19
CA GLU A 55 2.80 -1.10 5.40
C GLU A 55 1.83 -2.26 5.53
N VAL A 56 1.58 -2.94 4.43
CA VAL A 56 0.78 -4.18 4.42
C VAL A 56 1.68 -5.34 4.84
N ASP A 57 1.36 -5.97 5.97
CA ASP A 57 1.99 -7.21 6.36
C ASP A 57 1.52 -8.35 5.43
N LYS A 58 2.46 -8.92 4.69
CA LYS A 58 2.19 -9.94 3.67
C LYS A 58 1.63 -11.24 4.24
N GLU A 59 1.95 -11.55 5.49
CA GLU A 59 1.48 -12.78 6.14
C GLU A 59 0.03 -12.68 6.59
N SER A 60 -0.32 -11.59 7.26
CA SER A 60 -1.67 -11.39 7.81
C SER A 60 -2.61 -10.63 6.87
N GLY A 61 -2.07 -9.87 5.90
CA GLY A 61 -2.82 -8.95 5.06
C GLY A 61 -3.34 -7.72 5.81
N ALA A 62 -2.89 -7.50 7.04
CA ALA A 62 -3.26 -6.31 7.81
C ALA A 62 -2.34 -5.13 7.48
N ILE A 63 -2.87 -3.92 7.65
CA ILE A 63 -2.07 -2.70 7.51
C ILE A 63 -1.52 -2.35 8.89
N PHE A 64 -0.20 -2.26 8.98
CA PHE A 64 0.52 -1.87 10.18
C PHE A 64 1.03 -0.44 10.10
N VAL A 65 1.17 0.20 11.23
CA VAL A 65 2.03 1.37 11.36
C VAL A 65 3.47 0.86 11.44
N ASP A 66 4.26 1.11 10.39
CA ASP A 66 5.69 0.80 10.38
C ASP A 66 6.43 1.78 11.30
N ARG A 67 6.27 3.08 11.06
CA ARG A 67 6.88 4.12 11.87
C ARG A 67 6.21 5.48 11.74
N PHE A 68 6.42 6.33 12.72
CA PHE A 68 6.15 7.76 12.64
C PHE A 68 7.41 8.44 12.07
N MET A 69 7.25 9.18 10.97
CA MET A 69 8.36 9.86 10.32
C MET A 69 8.65 11.19 11.01
N THR A 70 9.94 11.49 11.24
CA THR A 70 10.40 12.75 11.84
C THR A 70 10.64 13.82 10.78
N THR A 71 9.68 14.04 9.90
CA THR A 71 9.74 15.00 8.80
C THR A 71 8.46 15.81 8.69
N ALA A 72 8.54 17.03 8.16
CA ALA A 72 7.38 17.84 7.82
C ALA A 72 6.88 17.58 6.39
N MET A 73 7.42 16.58 5.69
CA MET A 73 7.04 16.24 4.32
C MET A 73 5.84 15.28 4.33
N TYR A 74 5.00 15.43 3.32
CA TYR A 74 3.85 14.58 3.05
C TYR A 74 4.07 13.80 1.75
N TYR A 75 3.42 12.66 1.61
CA TYR A 75 3.37 11.96 0.33
C TYR A 75 2.61 12.81 -0.70
N PRO A 76 3.21 13.17 -1.85
CA PRO A 76 2.56 14.06 -2.83
C PRO A 76 1.48 13.37 -3.65
N ALA A 77 1.44 12.05 -3.63
CA ALA A 77 0.46 11.20 -4.31
C ALA A 77 0.11 10.02 -3.40
N ASN A 78 -0.93 9.28 -3.73
CA ASN A 78 -1.26 8.05 -3.03
C ASN A 78 -0.14 7.03 -3.27
N TYR A 79 0.41 6.47 -2.21
CA TYR A 79 1.51 5.51 -2.29
C TYR A 79 1.01 4.10 -2.04
N GLY A 80 1.56 3.15 -2.77
CA GLY A 80 1.25 1.74 -2.62
C GLY A 80 2.14 0.88 -3.49
N TYR A 81 1.75 -0.35 -3.74
CA TYR A 81 2.55 -1.31 -4.49
C TYR A 81 1.72 -2.16 -5.45
N VAL A 82 2.38 -2.75 -6.43
CA VAL A 82 1.77 -3.76 -7.33
C VAL A 82 1.90 -5.13 -6.67
N PRO A 83 0.78 -5.81 -6.32
CA PRO A 83 0.84 -7.12 -5.71
C PRO A 83 1.50 -8.16 -6.62
N GLN A 84 2.11 -9.21 -6.04
CA GLN A 84 2.77 -10.31 -6.75
C GLN A 84 3.87 -9.86 -7.71
N THR A 85 4.55 -8.75 -7.42
CA THR A 85 5.74 -8.28 -8.14
C THR A 85 6.96 -8.32 -7.23
N LEU A 86 8.14 -8.23 -7.83
CA LEU A 86 9.42 -8.19 -7.13
C LEU A 86 10.31 -7.13 -7.78
N SER A 87 10.75 -6.17 -7.01
CA SER A 87 11.73 -5.16 -7.38
C SER A 87 13.15 -5.61 -7.03
N GLY A 88 14.15 -4.82 -7.42
CA GLY A 88 15.57 -5.15 -7.20
C GLY A 88 16.01 -5.18 -5.73
N ASP A 89 15.27 -4.53 -4.85
CA ASP A 89 15.45 -4.50 -3.39
C ASP A 89 14.81 -5.69 -2.66
N GLY A 90 14.04 -6.53 -3.37
CA GLY A 90 13.34 -7.70 -2.81
C GLY A 90 11.90 -7.42 -2.38
N ASP A 91 11.44 -6.19 -2.51
CA ASP A 91 10.06 -5.78 -2.23
C ASP A 91 9.20 -5.72 -3.49
N PRO A 92 7.86 -5.66 -3.39
CA PRO A 92 7.00 -5.39 -4.52
C PRO A 92 7.30 -4.04 -5.18
N VAL A 93 6.92 -3.90 -6.45
CA VAL A 93 7.12 -2.64 -7.19
C VAL A 93 6.28 -1.51 -6.58
N ASP A 94 6.95 -0.48 -6.12
CA ASP A 94 6.34 0.72 -5.55
C ASP A 94 5.71 1.62 -6.59
N VAL A 95 4.56 2.21 -6.24
CA VAL A 95 3.78 3.06 -7.15
C VAL A 95 3.29 4.33 -6.44
N LEU A 96 3.47 5.46 -7.10
CA LEU A 96 2.82 6.72 -6.77
C LEU A 96 1.61 6.91 -7.69
N VAL A 97 0.41 6.81 -7.13
CA VAL A 97 -0.85 6.96 -7.87
C VAL A 97 -1.33 8.40 -7.79
N ILE A 98 -1.26 9.10 -8.91
CA ILE A 98 -1.75 10.47 -9.05
C ILE A 98 -3.26 10.42 -9.19
N ALA A 99 -3.96 11.00 -8.24
CA ALA A 99 -5.41 11.11 -8.21
C ALA A 99 -5.83 12.44 -7.56
N PRO A 100 -7.05 12.95 -7.81
CA PRO A 100 -7.49 14.23 -7.24
C PRO A 100 -7.77 14.18 -5.74
N TYR A 101 -7.89 12.99 -5.16
CA TYR A 101 -8.24 12.78 -3.75
C TYR A 101 -7.37 11.72 -3.09
N PRO A 102 -7.19 11.79 -1.76
CA PRO A 102 -6.58 10.73 -1.00
C PRO A 102 -7.46 9.46 -1.07
N LEU A 103 -6.82 8.32 -1.27
CA LEU A 103 -7.44 7.01 -1.31
C LEU A 103 -7.25 6.30 0.03
N LEU A 104 -8.23 5.52 0.45
CA LEU A 104 -8.15 4.78 1.70
C LEU A 104 -7.06 3.69 1.64
N PRO A 105 -6.28 3.49 2.71
CA PRO A 105 -5.38 2.35 2.80
C PRO A 105 -6.11 1.01 2.63
N GLY A 106 -5.49 0.08 1.91
CA GLY A 106 -6.06 -1.24 1.62
C GLY A 106 -6.99 -1.30 0.42
N VAL A 107 -7.33 -0.17 -0.24
CA VAL A 107 -8.09 -0.24 -1.48
C VAL A 107 -7.20 -0.64 -2.65
N VAL A 108 -7.79 -1.34 -3.62
CA VAL A 108 -7.12 -1.72 -4.86
C VAL A 108 -7.60 -0.83 -5.99
N VAL A 109 -6.66 -0.22 -6.70
CA VAL A 109 -6.94 0.70 -7.80
C VAL A 109 -6.33 0.16 -9.09
N PRO A 110 -7.12 -0.09 -10.13
CA PRO A 110 -6.59 -0.36 -11.46
C PRO A 110 -5.94 0.90 -12.03
N CYS A 111 -4.65 0.81 -12.36
CA CYS A 111 -3.83 1.92 -12.81
C CYS A 111 -3.17 1.62 -14.16
N ARG A 112 -2.69 2.66 -14.83
CA ARG A 112 -1.76 2.59 -15.94
C ARG A 112 -0.53 3.44 -15.67
N PRO A 113 0.66 3.02 -16.14
CA PRO A 113 1.89 3.75 -15.89
C PRO A 113 1.95 5.04 -16.73
N LEU A 114 2.67 6.04 -16.19
CA LEU A 114 3.07 7.26 -16.90
C LEU A 114 4.60 7.36 -17.03
N GLY A 115 5.32 6.83 -16.07
CA GLY A 115 6.78 6.93 -16.03
C GLY A 115 7.35 6.36 -14.72
N ILE A 116 8.61 6.63 -14.49
CA ILE A 116 9.34 6.21 -13.29
C ILE A 116 10.02 7.43 -12.67
N LEU A 117 9.79 7.61 -11.37
CA LEU A 117 10.56 8.54 -10.54
C LEU A 117 11.76 7.78 -9.99
N MET A 118 12.96 8.13 -10.47
CA MET A 118 14.21 7.59 -9.93
C MET A 118 14.61 8.37 -8.69
N MET A 119 14.75 7.68 -7.58
CA MET A 119 15.19 8.22 -6.30
C MET A 119 16.47 7.50 -5.87
N GLU A 120 17.17 8.08 -4.94
CA GLU A 120 18.31 7.48 -4.26
C GLU A 120 18.11 7.67 -2.75
N ASP A 121 18.24 6.60 -2.00
CA ASP A 121 18.19 6.60 -0.55
C ASP A 121 19.41 5.90 0.05
N GLU A 122 19.40 5.62 1.34
CA GLU A 122 20.50 4.96 2.06
C GLU A 122 20.78 3.54 1.55
N ALA A 123 19.82 2.88 0.93
CA ALA A 123 19.93 1.53 0.36
C ALA A 123 20.37 1.54 -1.12
N GLY A 124 20.33 2.70 -1.80
CA GLY A 124 20.73 2.88 -3.18
C GLY A 124 19.63 3.44 -4.09
N VAL A 125 19.69 3.06 -5.37
CA VAL A 125 18.71 3.52 -6.36
C VAL A 125 17.35 2.84 -6.11
N ASP A 126 16.33 3.66 -5.95
CA ASP A 126 14.97 3.26 -5.68
C ASP A 126 14.02 3.91 -6.72
N GLY A 127 13.46 3.08 -7.58
CA GLY A 127 12.57 3.52 -8.65
C GLY A 127 11.11 3.35 -8.28
N LYS A 128 10.35 4.45 -8.31
CA LYS A 128 8.92 4.43 -8.05
C LYS A 128 8.13 4.67 -9.33
N VAL A 129 7.21 3.78 -9.66
CA VAL A 129 6.35 3.94 -10.84
C VAL A 129 5.37 5.08 -10.59
N LEU A 130 5.31 6.03 -11.51
CA LEU A 130 4.25 7.05 -11.55
C LEU A 130 3.09 6.49 -12.36
N ALA A 131 1.89 6.50 -11.78
CA ALA A 131 0.70 5.96 -12.41
C ALA A 131 -0.53 6.85 -12.16
N VAL A 132 -1.53 6.66 -13.00
CA VAL A 132 -2.88 7.20 -12.82
C VAL A 132 -3.89 6.07 -12.85
N PRO A 133 -5.07 6.22 -12.23
CA PRO A 133 -6.16 5.28 -12.42
C PRO A 133 -6.47 5.09 -13.91
N THR A 134 -6.85 3.87 -14.29
CA THR A 134 -7.27 3.62 -15.68
C THR A 134 -8.45 4.51 -16.08
N ASP A 135 -8.61 4.80 -17.36
CA ASP A 135 -9.67 5.69 -17.88
C ASP A 135 -11.09 5.20 -17.52
N LYS A 136 -11.24 3.89 -17.29
CA LYS A 136 -12.49 3.31 -16.79
C LYS A 136 -12.83 3.77 -15.37
N VAL A 137 -11.81 3.98 -14.53
CA VAL A 137 -11.96 4.41 -13.13
C VAL A 137 -12.01 5.94 -13.04
N LEU A 138 -11.11 6.60 -13.77
CA LEU A 138 -10.97 8.06 -13.73
C LEU A 138 -10.50 8.60 -15.09
N PRO A 139 -11.42 9.06 -15.96
CA PRO A 139 -11.09 9.47 -17.33
C PRO A 139 -10.40 10.83 -17.48
N ILE A 140 -10.29 11.62 -16.40
CA ILE A 140 -9.73 13.00 -16.49
C ILE A 140 -8.27 13.04 -16.96
N TYR A 141 -7.53 11.94 -16.80
CA TYR A 141 -6.13 11.82 -17.20
C TYR A 141 -5.93 11.06 -18.53
N SER A 142 -7.00 10.75 -19.27
CA SER A 142 -6.91 9.95 -20.51
C SER A 142 -6.00 10.56 -21.58
N HIS A 143 -5.79 11.89 -21.53
CA HIS A 143 -4.89 12.61 -22.44
C HIS A 143 -3.40 12.56 -22.03
N TRP A 144 -3.07 12.09 -20.83
CA TRP A 144 -1.69 11.88 -20.40
C TRP A 144 -1.16 10.56 -21.00
N LYS A 145 0.02 10.65 -21.62
CA LYS A 145 0.69 9.51 -22.29
C LYS A 145 2.03 9.25 -21.61
#